data_63b963f4338ceeb0bf8c10b0d571d598
#
_entry.id   63b963f4338ceeb0bf8c10b0d571d598
#
_cell.length_a   1.000
_cell.length_b   1.000
_cell.length_c   1.000
_cell.angle_alpha   90.00
_cell.angle_beta   90.00
_cell.angle_gamma   90.00
#
_symmetry.space_group_name_H-M   'P 1'
#
loop_
_entity.id
_entity.type
_entity.pdbx_description
1 polymer ?
#
loop_
_entity_poly.entity_id
_entity_poly.type
_entity_poly.pdbx_seq_one_letter_code
_entity_poly.pdbx_strand_id
1 'polypeptide(L)'
;VSFSVDEGSIFGLIGPNGAGKTTMFNVLTGLYVHDEGTFAFRGSTLQQMTPDRIAALGIARTFQNIRLFANLSAIENVMIGRHVRTKAGVWGAIARDAATRTEEAAIERRSHELLQFVGLDARANDLSKHLSYGDQRRLEIARALATDPKVLALDEPAAGMNATEKLALRELIVAIRAQGITVLLIEHDVKLVMGLCDRIAVLDYGKKIAEGLPQDVQRDPNVIEAYLGAEVAA
;
A
#
# COMPACT_ATOMS: atom_id res chain seq x y z
N VAL A 1 -7.16 12.39 15.53
CA VAL A 1 -6.30 11.17 15.57
C VAL A 1 -4.84 11.60 15.46
N SER A 2 -3.97 11.10 16.36
CA SER A 2 -2.53 11.38 16.30
C SER A 2 -1.77 10.09 16.53
N PHE A 3 -0.83 9.75 15.63
CA PHE A 3 0.12 8.63 15.75
C PHE A 3 1.35 8.91 14.94
N SER A 4 2.41 8.16 15.17
CA SER A 4 3.64 8.19 14.39
C SER A 4 3.97 6.79 13.86
N VAL A 5 4.61 6.75 12.70
CA VAL A 5 5.06 5.50 12.07
C VAL A 5 6.57 5.57 11.90
N ASP A 6 7.29 4.62 12.51
CA ASP A 6 8.73 4.57 12.46
C ASP A 6 9.21 4.08 11.08
N GLU A 7 10.32 4.62 10.60
CA GLU A 7 10.92 4.21 9.33
C GLU A 7 11.34 2.72 9.38
N GLY A 8 11.01 1.97 8.32
CA GLY A 8 11.33 0.54 8.22
C GLY A 8 10.46 -0.37 9.08
N SER A 9 9.37 0.14 9.66
CA SER A 9 8.41 -0.67 10.43
C SER A 9 7.20 -1.09 9.59
N ILE A 10 6.46 -2.08 10.11
CA ILE A 10 5.11 -2.43 9.66
C ILE A 10 4.14 -1.91 10.72
N PHE A 11 3.36 -0.90 10.39
CA PHE A 11 2.39 -0.28 11.27
C PHE A 11 0.96 -0.64 10.85
N GLY A 12 0.19 -1.21 11.79
CA GLY A 12 -1.21 -1.59 11.57
C GLY A 12 -2.18 -0.48 11.99
N LEU A 13 -3.17 -0.19 11.16
CA LEU A 13 -4.31 0.64 11.50
C LEU A 13 -5.57 -0.22 11.42
N ILE A 14 -6.12 -0.57 12.57
CA ILE A 14 -7.28 -1.46 12.69
C ILE A 14 -8.48 -0.76 13.34
N GLY A 15 -9.60 -1.43 13.39
CA GLY A 15 -10.83 -0.97 14.01
C GLY A 15 -12.07 -1.53 13.30
N PRO A 16 -13.26 -1.40 13.91
CA PRO A 16 -14.52 -1.83 13.33
C PRO A 16 -14.82 -1.18 11.97
N ASN A 17 -15.83 -1.70 11.26
CA ASN A 17 -16.33 -1.06 10.05
C ASN A 17 -16.88 0.33 10.39
N GLY A 18 -16.57 1.32 9.56
CA GLY A 18 -16.95 2.71 9.82
C GLY A 18 -16.05 3.48 10.80
N ALA A 19 -15.02 2.85 11.38
CA ALA A 19 -14.10 3.51 12.32
C ALA A 19 -13.28 4.66 11.72
N GLY A 20 -13.28 4.85 10.39
CA GLY A 20 -12.57 5.95 9.73
C GLY A 20 -11.20 5.58 9.14
N LYS A 21 -10.82 4.30 9.12
CA LYS A 21 -9.52 3.81 8.60
C LYS A 21 -9.26 4.26 7.16
N THR A 22 -10.16 3.94 6.25
CA THR A 22 -10.04 4.32 4.82
C THR A 22 -10.09 5.85 4.63
N THR A 23 -10.87 6.56 5.45
CA THR A 23 -10.87 8.03 5.46
C THR A 23 -9.49 8.57 5.82
N MET A 24 -8.86 8.02 6.86
CA MET A 24 -7.49 8.39 7.24
C MET A 24 -6.51 8.15 6.08
N PHE A 25 -6.57 7.00 5.42
CA PHE A 25 -5.72 6.73 4.24
C PHE A 25 -5.99 7.70 3.09
N ASN A 26 -7.25 8.05 2.85
CA ASN A 26 -7.59 9.02 1.81
C ASN A 26 -7.00 10.40 2.11
N VAL A 27 -6.98 10.81 3.37
CA VAL A 27 -6.32 12.05 3.81
C VAL A 27 -4.80 11.95 3.64
N LEU A 28 -4.17 10.88 4.14
CA LEU A 28 -2.72 10.68 4.07
C LEU A 28 -2.19 10.61 2.63
N THR A 29 -3.01 10.18 1.69
CA THR A 29 -2.64 10.05 0.28
C THR A 29 -3.19 11.17 -0.61
N GLY A 30 -3.75 12.23 -0.01
CA GLY A 30 -4.20 13.44 -0.70
C GLY A 30 -5.47 13.29 -1.53
N LEU A 31 -6.22 12.18 -1.34
CA LEU A 31 -7.53 12.00 -1.99
C LEU A 31 -8.62 12.83 -1.31
N TYR A 32 -8.46 13.09 -0.02
CA TYR A 32 -9.34 13.96 0.75
C TYR A 32 -8.53 15.09 1.39
N VAL A 33 -9.10 16.28 1.41
CA VAL A 33 -8.57 17.41 2.15
C VAL A 33 -9.09 17.30 3.59
N HIS A 34 -8.22 17.45 4.57
CA HIS A 34 -8.60 17.49 5.97
C HIS A 34 -8.89 18.94 6.41
N ASP A 35 -9.84 19.09 7.31
CA ASP A 35 -10.24 20.41 7.84
C ASP A 35 -9.26 20.89 8.90
N GLU A 36 -8.80 19.99 9.79
CA GLU A 36 -7.93 20.29 10.93
C GLU A 36 -6.82 19.24 11.10
N GLY A 37 -5.78 19.62 11.83
CA GLY A 37 -4.63 18.77 12.09
C GLY A 37 -3.51 18.97 11.10
N THR A 38 -2.41 18.23 11.31
CA THR A 38 -1.22 18.27 10.47
C THR A 38 -0.69 16.85 10.29
N PHE A 39 -0.15 16.57 9.14
CA PHE A 39 0.65 15.38 8.96
C PHE A 39 1.89 15.69 8.13
N ALA A 40 2.96 14.99 8.48
CA ALA A 40 4.27 15.21 7.89
C ALA A 40 4.92 13.89 7.50
N PHE A 41 5.72 13.93 6.46
CA PHE A 41 6.54 12.84 6.00
C PHE A 41 7.99 13.31 5.89
N ARG A 42 8.89 12.69 6.66
CA ARG A 42 10.33 13.04 6.71
C ARG A 42 10.57 14.54 6.91
N GLY A 43 9.82 15.16 7.80
CA GLY A 43 9.92 16.59 8.12
C GLY A 43 9.20 17.52 7.13
N SER A 44 8.67 17.01 6.03
CA SER A 44 7.88 17.79 5.08
C SER A 44 6.39 17.66 5.39
N THR A 45 5.70 18.79 5.49
CA THR A 45 4.25 18.82 5.66
C THR A 45 3.56 18.40 4.38
N LEU A 46 2.60 17.47 4.48
CA LEU A 46 1.85 16.94 3.34
C LEU A 46 0.51 17.65 3.10
N GLN A 47 0.22 18.72 3.86
CA GLN A 47 -1.04 19.44 3.77
C GLN A 47 -1.30 19.96 2.36
N GLN A 48 -2.54 19.75 1.87
CA GLN A 48 -3.00 20.23 0.56
C GLN A 48 -2.17 19.75 -0.65
N MET A 49 -1.37 18.71 -0.47
CA MET A 49 -0.66 18.10 -1.60
C MET A 49 -1.58 17.19 -2.40
N THR A 50 -1.44 17.23 -3.72
CA THR A 50 -2.14 16.32 -4.63
C THR A 50 -1.54 14.90 -4.56
N PRO A 51 -2.32 13.83 -4.89
CA PRO A 51 -1.85 12.46 -4.82
C PRO A 51 -0.56 12.18 -5.61
N ASP A 52 -0.40 12.81 -6.76
CA ASP A 52 0.80 12.70 -7.60
C ASP A 52 2.05 13.26 -6.90
N ARG A 53 1.92 14.39 -6.21
CA ARG A 53 3.01 14.98 -5.42
C ARG A 53 3.36 14.12 -4.23
N ILE A 54 2.37 13.56 -3.53
CA ILE A 54 2.59 12.63 -2.42
C ILE A 54 3.31 11.37 -2.91
N ALA A 55 2.90 10.81 -4.06
CA ALA A 55 3.57 9.68 -4.69
C ALA A 55 5.02 10.03 -5.08
N ALA A 56 5.27 11.22 -5.61
CA ALA A 56 6.62 11.69 -5.96
C ALA A 56 7.53 11.83 -4.74
N LEU A 57 6.99 12.19 -3.57
CA LEU A 57 7.72 12.21 -2.30
C LEU A 57 8.10 10.81 -1.79
N GLY A 58 7.41 9.76 -2.27
CA GLY A 58 7.71 8.37 -1.92
C GLY A 58 6.65 7.68 -1.07
N ILE A 59 5.41 8.12 -1.10
CA ILE A 59 4.28 7.42 -0.47
C ILE A 59 3.43 6.80 -1.57
N ALA A 60 3.47 5.46 -1.68
CA ALA A 60 2.61 4.71 -2.60
C ALA A 60 1.44 4.06 -1.86
N ARG A 61 0.34 3.80 -2.57
CA ARG A 61 -0.84 3.16 -2.01
C ARG A 61 -1.41 2.13 -2.96
N THR A 62 -1.91 1.01 -2.41
CA THR A 62 -2.88 0.14 -3.06
C THR A 62 -4.30 0.54 -2.65
N PHE A 63 -5.31 0.03 -3.33
CA PHE A 63 -6.71 0.34 -3.05
C PHE A 63 -7.45 -0.93 -2.61
N GLN A 64 -8.50 -0.77 -1.81
CA GLN A 64 -9.36 -1.87 -1.41
C GLN A 64 -9.90 -2.64 -2.63
N ASN A 65 -10.43 -1.94 -3.62
CA ASN A 65 -10.78 -2.52 -4.91
C ASN A 65 -9.58 -2.45 -5.85
N ILE A 66 -9.20 -3.57 -6.44
CA ILE A 66 -8.07 -3.68 -7.38
C ILE A 66 -8.27 -2.69 -8.54
N ARG A 67 -7.28 -1.84 -8.76
CA ARG A 67 -7.29 -0.81 -9.82
C ARG A 67 -6.19 -1.07 -10.84
N LEU A 68 -6.24 -2.23 -11.49
CA LEU A 68 -5.33 -2.56 -12.59
C LEU A 68 -5.91 -2.08 -13.93
N PHE A 69 -5.03 -1.85 -14.88
CA PHE A 69 -5.41 -1.65 -16.28
C PHE A 69 -5.71 -3.03 -16.90
N ALA A 70 -6.98 -3.40 -16.89
CA ALA A 70 -7.46 -4.77 -17.17
C ALA A 70 -7.01 -5.32 -18.53
N ASN A 71 -6.88 -4.47 -19.54
CA ASN A 71 -6.49 -4.81 -20.91
C ASN A 71 -5.00 -4.65 -21.20
N LEU A 72 -4.20 -4.33 -20.20
CA LEU A 72 -2.74 -4.32 -20.27
C LEU A 72 -2.17 -5.59 -19.63
N SER A 73 -0.99 -6.00 -20.09
CA SER A 73 -0.24 -7.11 -19.51
C SER A 73 0.24 -6.78 -18.09
N ALA A 74 0.71 -7.79 -17.35
CA ALA A 74 1.25 -7.60 -16.03
C ALA A 74 2.45 -6.65 -16.05
N ILE A 75 3.38 -6.85 -17.00
CA ILE A 75 4.56 -5.97 -17.11
C ILE A 75 4.19 -4.53 -17.45
N GLU A 76 3.24 -4.30 -18.38
CA GLU A 76 2.78 -2.95 -18.72
C GLU A 76 2.14 -2.24 -17.54
N ASN A 77 1.38 -2.96 -16.68
CA ASN A 77 0.84 -2.41 -15.46
C ASN A 77 1.95 -1.92 -14.52
N VAL A 78 3.03 -2.67 -14.36
CA VAL A 78 4.17 -2.28 -13.51
C VAL A 78 4.92 -1.09 -14.14
N MET A 79 5.14 -1.11 -15.46
CA MET A 79 5.79 -0.01 -16.19
C MET A 79 5.06 1.32 -16.01
N ILE A 80 3.72 1.34 -15.99
CA ILE A 80 2.93 2.55 -15.71
C ILE A 80 3.26 3.10 -14.31
N GLY A 81 3.43 2.25 -13.31
CA GLY A 81 3.87 2.68 -11.97
C GLY A 81 5.21 3.42 -12.00
N ARG A 82 6.08 3.09 -12.94
CA ARG A 82 7.40 3.71 -13.11
C ARG A 82 7.34 5.12 -13.66
N HIS A 83 6.25 5.53 -14.31
CA HIS A 83 6.11 6.87 -14.90
C HIS A 83 6.33 8.02 -13.89
N VAL A 84 6.07 7.81 -12.62
CA VAL A 84 6.37 8.81 -11.55
C VAL A 84 7.86 9.14 -11.48
N ARG A 85 8.72 8.26 -11.99
CA ARG A 85 10.20 8.38 -11.95
C ARG A 85 10.81 8.71 -13.30
N THR A 86 10.03 8.76 -14.39
CA THR A 86 10.54 9.07 -15.72
C THR A 86 10.84 10.56 -15.88
N LYS A 87 11.91 10.87 -16.59
CA LYS A 87 12.32 12.22 -16.94
C LYS A 87 12.10 12.53 -18.42
N ALA A 88 11.91 11.51 -19.26
CA ALA A 88 11.63 11.67 -20.68
C ALA A 88 10.31 12.40 -20.87
N GLY A 89 10.37 13.61 -21.40
CA GLY A 89 9.19 14.37 -21.80
C GLY A 89 8.65 13.89 -23.15
N VAL A 90 7.50 14.45 -23.56
CA VAL A 90 6.82 14.13 -24.83
C VAL A 90 7.76 14.24 -26.05
N TRP A 91 8.67 15.19 -26.05
CA TRP A 91 9.67 15.38 -27.13
C TRP A 91 10.71 14.26 -27.19
N GLY A 92 11.15 13.74 -26.05
CA GLY A 92 12.07 12.59 -25.99
C GLY A 92 11.41 11.31 -26.54
N ALA A 93 10.14 11.08 -26.18
CA ALA A 93 9.35 9.95 -26.68
C ALA A 93 9.15 9.99 -28.19
N ILE A 94 8.98 11.19 -28.80
CA ILE A 94 8.85 11.36 -30.25
C ILE A 94 10.19 11.16 -30.96
N ALA A 95 11.26 11.74 -30.39
CA ALA A 95 12.60 11.70 -31.01
C ALA A 95 13.27 10.32 -30.91
N ARG A 96 12.81 9.44 -29.99
CA ARG A 96 13.41 8.12 -29.70
C ARG A 96 14.93 8.16 -29.60
N ASP A 97 15.45 9.18 -28.93
CA ASP A 97 16.88 9.36 -28.77
C ASP A 97 17.52 8.24 -27.91
N ALA A 98 18.86 8.19 -27.87
CA ALA A 98 19.58 7.15 -27.14
C ALA A 98 19.29 7.19 -25.62
N ALA A 99 19.02 8.38 -25.06
CA ALA A 99 18.70 8.54 -23.64
C ALA A 99 17.32 7.95 -23.32
N THR A 100 16.31 8.22 -24.16
CA THR A 100 14.96 7.66 -24.01
C THR A 100 14.97 6.12 -24.12
N ARG A 101 15.70 5.55 -25.08
CA ARG A 101 15.83 4.07 -25.21
C ARG A 101 16.50 3.45 -23.97
N THR A 102 17.50 4.11 -23.41
CA THR A 102 18.18 3.64 -22.19
C THR A 102 17.22 3.68 -20.99
N GLU A 103 16.41 4.74 -20.88
CA GLU A 103 15.40 4.87 -19.83
C GLU A 103 14.30 3.80 -19.99
N GLU A 104 13.77 3.59 -21.19
CA GLU A 104 12.79 2.53 -21.49
C GLU A 104 13.31 1.14 -21.10
N ALA A 105 14.54 0.80 -21.49
CA ALA A 105 15.16 -0.47 -21.12
C ALA A 105 15.39 -0.62 -19.62
N ALA A 106 15.66 0.48 -18.90
CA ALA A 106 15.77 0.48 -17.43
C ALA A 106 14.41 0.28 -16.76
N ILE A 107 13.35 0.89 -17.30
CA ILE A 107 11.97 0.71 -16.82
C ILE A 107 11.54 -0.75 -16.99
N GLU A 108 11.74 -1.32 -18.18
CA GLU A 108 11.38 -2.71 -18.48
C GLU A 108 12.13 -3.70 -17.57
N ARG A 109 13.44 -3.54 -17.42
CA ARG A 109 14.26 -4.36 -16.52
C ARG A 109 13.75 -4.29 -15.08
N ARG A 110 13.52 -3.07 -14.57
CA ARG A 110 13.01 -2.88 -13.21
C ARG A 110 11.62 -3.48 -13.02
N SER A 111 10.78 -3.44 -14.05
CA SER A 111 9.45 -4.04 -14.03
C SER A 111 9.53 -5.56 -13.96
N HIS A 112 10.44 -6.21 -14.68
CA HIS A 112 10.70 -7.65 -14.57
C HIS A 112 11.21 -8.02 -13.17
N GLU A 113 12.16 -7.27 -12.60
CA GLU A 113 12.65 -7.50 -11.24
C GLU A 113 11.50 -7.44 -10.21
N LEU A 114 10.59 -6.49 -10.36
CA LEU A 114 9.44 -6.36 -9.47
C LEU A 114 8.42 -7.49 -9.67
N LEU A 115 8.17 -7.92 -10.91
CA LEU A 115 7.34 -9.09 -11.17
C LEU A 115 7.95 -10.36 -10.57
N GLN A 116 9.25 -10.54 -10.69
CA GLN A 116 9.97 -11.64 -10.05
C GLN A 116 9.85 -11.57 -8.53
N PHE A 117 10.02 -10.38 -7.96
CA PHE A 117 9.91 -10.16 -6.51
C PHE A 117 8.54 -10.53 -5.94
N VAL A 118 7.46 -10.24 -6.68
CA VAL A 118 6.10 -10.63 -6.27
C VAL A 118 5.68 -12.02 -6.78
N GLY A 119 6.57 -12.77 -7.46
CA GLY A 119 6.31 -14.12 -7.96
C GLY A 119 5.39 -14.18 -9.18
N LEU A 120 5.44 -13.19 -10.06
CA LEU A 120 4.62 -13.09 -11.28
C LEU A 120 5.45 -13.04 -12.59
N ASP A 121 6.75 -13.32 -12.53
CA ASP A 121 7.63 -13.22 -13.71
C ASP A 121 7.17 -14.11 -14.88
N ALA A 122 6.78 -15.34 -14.60
CA ALA A 122 6.27 -16.28 -15.61
C ALA A 122 4.96 -15.81 -16.28
N ARG A 123 4.29 -14.79 -15.72
CA ARG A 123 3.02 -14.23 -16.21
C ARG A 123 3.15 -12.79 -16.67
N ALA A 124 4.37 -12.33 -16.93
CA ALA A 124 4.66 -10.94 -17.29
C ALA A 124 3.83 -10.46 -18.49
N ASN A 125 3.61 -11.33 -19.48
CA ASN A 125 2.86 -11.02 -20.69
C ASN A 125 1.35 -11.34 -20.63
N ASP A 126 0.86 -11.93 -19.53
CA ASP A 126 -0.55 -12.20 -19.37
C ASP A 126 -1.33 -10.90 -19.15
N LEU A 127 -2.51 -10.79 -19.76
CA LEU A 127 -3.41 -9.67 -19.47
C LEU A 127 -3.83 -9.71 -18.00
N SER A 128 -3.78 -8.57 -17.34
CA SER A 128 -4.04 -8.49 -15.89
C SER A 128 -5.43 -9.00 -15.49
N LYS A 129 -6.44 -8.86 -16.37
CA LYS A 129 -7.78 -9.42 -16.14
C LYS A 129 -7.86 -10.96 -16.15
N HIS A 130 -6.86 -11.64 -16.69
CA HIS A 130 -6.79 -13.11 -16.73
C HIS A 130 -6.02 -13.70 -15.55
N LEU A 131 -5.44 -12.86 -14.70
CA LEU A 131 -4.77 -13.30 -13.49
C LEU A 131 -5.80 -13.68 -12.41
N SER A 132 -5.43 -14.62 -11.52
CA SER A 132 -6.21 -14.90 -10.32
C SER A 132 -6.32 -13.64 -9.44
N TYR A 133 -7.31 -13.62 -8.54
CA TYR A 133 -7.49 -12.49 -7.63
C TYR A 133 -6.24 -12.20 -6.78
N GLY A 134 -5.60 -13.26 -6.24
CA GLY A 134 -4.36 -13.13 -5.48
C GLY A 134 -3.20 -12.61 -6.34
N ASP A 135 -3.10 -13.02 -7.61
CA ASP A 135 -2.10 -12.53 -8.54
C ASP A 135 -2.33 -11.05 -8.90
N GLN A 136 -3.59 -10.66 -9.10
CA GLN A 136 -3.94 -9.26 -9.33
C GLN A 136 -3.54 -8.37 -8.15
N ARG A 137 -3.73 -8.83 -6.91
CA ARG A 137 -3.25 -8.12 -5.71
C ARG A 137 -1.73 -8.00 -5.68
N ARG A 138 -1.01 -9.08 -5.98
CA ARG A 138 0.46 -9.04 -6.06
C ARG A 138 0.93 -8.09 -7.16
N LEU A 139 0.24 -8.07 -8.29
CA LEU A 139 0.52 -7.13 -9.38
C LEU A 139 0.27 -5.67 -8.98
N GLU A 140 -0.80 -5.39 -8.24
CA GLU A 140 -1.08 -4.05 -7.71
C GLU A 140 0.03 -3.58 -6.76
N ILE A 141 0.53 -4.48 -5.91
CA ILE A 141 1.69 -4.21 -5.04
C ILE A 141 2.95 -3.95 -5.88
N ALA A 142 3.23 -4.77 -6.91
CA ALA A 142 4.37 -4.58 -7.80
C ALA A 142 4.32 -3.20 -8.50
N ARG A 143 3.15 -2.80 -8.98
CA ARG A 143 2.93 -1.48 -9.58
C ARG A 143 3.17 -0.34 -8.58
N ALA A 144 2.73 -0.49 -7.33
CA ALA A 144 3.00 0.49 -6.29
C ALA A 144 4.50 0.56 -5.95
N LEU A 145 5.20 -0.58 -5.88
CA LEU A 145 6.65 -0.66 -5.67
C LEU A 145 7.45 -0.04 -6.83
N ALA A 146 6.90 -0.03 -8.04
CA ALA A 146 7.55 0.59 -9.20
C ALA A 146 7.75 2.10 -9.05
N THR A 147 7.03 2.75 -8.14
CA THR A 147 7.26 4.15 -7.79
C THR A 147 8.49 4.37 -6.89
N ASP A 148 9.25 3.33 -6.53
CA ASP A 148 10.33 3.33 -5.52
C ASP A 148 9.90 4.04 -4.22
N PRO A 149 8.85 3.55 -3.54
CA PRO A 149 8.31 4.23 -2.38
C PRO A 149 9.20 4.07 -1.16
N LYS A 150 9.08 5.01 -0.22
CA LYS A 150 9.62 4.91 1.14
C LYS A 150 8.55 4.41 2.11
N VAL A 151 7.29 4.69 1.80
CA VAL A 151 6.12 4.17 2.52
C VAL A 151 5.18 3.52 1.52
N LEU A 152 4.78 2.29 1.80
CA LEU A 152 3.75 1.57 1.08
C LEU A 152 2.51 1.44 1.97
N ALA A 153 1.43 2.09 1.57
CA ALA A 153 0.13 2.01 2.25
C ALA A 153 -0.72 0.92 1.59
N LEU A 154 -1.06 -0.13 2.34
CA LEU A 154 -1.85 -1.28 1.90
C LEU A 154 -3.25 -1.22 2.52
N ASP A 155 -4.27 -1.14 1.68
CA ASP A 155 -5.68 -1.03 2.09
C ASP A 155 -6.38 -2.39 1.91
N GLU A 156 -6.57 -3.12 3.01
CA GLU A 156 -7.16 -4.46 3.08
C GLU A 156 -6.59 -5.45 2.04
N PRO A 157 -5.25 -5.62 1.98
CA PRO A 157 -4.64 -6.42 0.93
C PRO A 157 -5.00 -7.91 1.00
N ALA A 158 -5.40 -8.43 2.16
CA ALA A 158 -5.78 -9.84 2.35
C ALA A 158 -7.27 -10.13 2.11
N ALA A 159 -8.09 -9.10 1.79
CA ALA A 159 -9.51 -9.29 1.54
C ALA A 159 -9.75 -10.29 0.40
N GLY A 160 -10.63 -11.26 0.61
CA GLY A 160 -10.97 -12.28 -0.39
C GLY A 160 -9.93 -13.39 -0.61
N MET A 161 -8.80 -13.36 0.10
CA MET A 161 -7.74 -14.36 -0.01
C MET A 161 -8.00 -15.59 0.86
N ASN A 162 -7.64 -16.77 0.35
CA ASN A 162 -7.58 -17.99 1.12
C ASN A 162 -6.37 -18.03 2.06
N ALA A 163 -6.28 -19.05 2.93
CA ALA A 163 -5.23 -19.14 3.95
C ALA A 163 -3.80 -19.19 3.35
N THR A 164 -3.61 -19.89 2.23
CA THR A 164 -2.32 -20.00 1.55
C THR A 164 -1.91 -18.67 0.93
N GLU A 165 -2.85 -17.97 0.29
CA GLU A 165 -2.61 -16.66 -0.29
C GLU A 165 -2.28 -15.61 0.78
N LYS A 166 -2.96 -15.65 1.95
CA LYS A 166 -2.66 -14.78 3.09
C LYS A 166 -1.24 -15.01 3.63
N LEU A 167 -0.80 -16.28 3.67
CA LEU A 167 0.55 -16.60 4.10
C LEU A 167 1.59 -16.03 3.13
N ALA A 168 1.39 -16.24 1.83
CA ALA A 168 2.26 -15.69 0.80
C ALA A 168 2.28 -14.14 0.81
N LEU A 169 1.14 -13.50 1.05
CA LEU A 169 1.06 -12.05 1.21
C LEU A 169 1.85 -11.57 2.45
N ARG A 170 1.74 -12.27 3.56
CA ARG A 170 2.51 -11.97 4.78
C ARG A 170 4.02 -12.01 4.50
N GLU A 171 4.50 -13.06 3.84
CA GLU A 171 5.90 -13.20 3.46
C GLU A 171 6.34 -12.07 2.53
N LEU A 172 5.51 -11.70 1.56
CA LEU A 172 5.77 -10.58 0.66
C LEU A 172 5.88 -9.25 1.42
N ILE A 173 4.99 -8.97 2.38
CA ILE A 173 5.04 -7.73 3.18
C ILE A 173 6.33 -7.70 4.03
N VAL A 174 6.73 -8.81 4.62
CA VAL A 174 8.00 -8.92 5.36
C VAL A 174 9.20 -8.67 4.44
N ALA A 175 9.18 -9.23 3.23
CA ALA A 175 10.23 -9.00 2.23
C ALA A 175 10.29 -7.53 1.76
N ILE A 176 9.14 -6.87 1.61
CA ILE A 176 9.07 -5.43 1.30
C ILE A 176 9.72 -4.61 2.42
N ARG A 177 9.38 -4.88 3.69
CA ARG A 177 10.02 -4.22 4.84
C ARG A 177 11.54 -4.45 4.85
N ALA A 178 12.00 -5.66 4.54
CA ALA A 178 13.42 -5.99 4.50
C ALA A 178 14.20 -5.19 3.44
N GLN A 179 13.53 -4.60 2.45
CA GLN A 179 14.10 -3.64 1.50
C GLN A 179 14.16 -2.19 2.05
N GLY A 180 13.83 -1.98 3.33
CA GLY A 180 13.82 -0.67 3.97
C GLY A 180 12.57 0.17 3.67
N ILE A 181 11.50 -0.45 3.16
CA ILE A 181 10.23 0.23 2.90
C ILE A 181 9.35 0.12 4.15
N THR A 182 8.88 1.25 4.64
CA THR A 182 7.89 1.30 5.73
C THR A 182 6.52 0.86 5.18
N VAL A 183 5.82 -0.01 5.89
CA VAL A 183 4.49 -0.46 5.49
C VAL A 183 3.45 0.07 6.46
N LEU A 184 2.44 0.76 5.93
CA LEU A 184 1.24 1.16 6.66
C LEU A 184 0.09 0.27 6.18
N LEU A 185 -0.47 -0.54 7.08
CA LEU A 185 -1.42 -1.59 6.75
C LEU A 185 -2.78 -1.31 7.39
N ILE A 186 -3.84 -1.18 6.57
CA ILE A 186 -5.22 -1.32 7.05
C ILE A 186 -5.64 -2.76 6.86
N GLU A 187 -6.13 -3.39 7.90
CA GLU A 187 -6.68 -4.76 7.84
C GLU A 187 -7.77 -4.95 8.90
N HIS A 188 -8.65 -5.87 8.62
CA HIS A 188 -9.65 -6.38 9.56
C HIS A 188 -9.35 -7.81 10.04
N ASP A 189 -8.41 -8.51 9.39
CA ASP A 189 -7.92 -9.81 9.85
C ASP A 189 -6.94 -9.62 11.02
N VAL A 190 -7.50 -9.67 12.22
CA VAL A 190 -6.73 -9.46 13.46
C VAL A 190 -5.55 -10.43 13.57
N LYS A 191 -5.70 -11.69 13.12
CA LYS A 191 -4.60 -12.69 13.18
C LYS A 191 -3.43 -12.29 12.29
N LEU A 192 -3.71 -11.79 11.09
CA LEU A 192 -2.68 -11.30 10.18
C LEU A 192 -1.94 -10.10 10.80
N VAL A 193 -2.67 -9.12 11.31
CA VAL A 193 -2.12 -7.90 11.90
C VAL A 193 -1.25 -8.21 13.13
N MET A 194 -1.77 -9.02 14.06
CA MET A 194 -1.05 -9.40 15.29
C MET A 194 0.24 -10.17 15.01
N GLY A 195 0.29 -10.93 13.92
CA GLY A 195 1.49 -11.70 13.54
C GLY A 195 2.46 -10.98 12.61
N LEU A 196 2.14 -9.74 12.18
CA LEU A 196 2.89 -9.04 11.14
C LEU A 196 3.37 -7.65 11.57
N CYS A 197 2.54 -6.89 12.31
CA CYS A 197 2.83 -5.50 12.63
C CYS A 197 3.77 -5.36 13.83
N ASP A 198 4.65 -4.37 13.77
CA ASP A 198 5.52 -3.98 14.89
C ASP A 198 4.75 -3.12 15.92
N ARG A 199 3.83 -2.27 15.43
CA ARG A 199 2.92 -1.45 16.24
C ARG A 199 1.56 -1.37 15.56
N ILE A 200 0.52 -1.14 16.38
CA ILE A 200 -0.87 -1.06 15.93
C ILE A 200 -1.52 0.16 16.56
N ALA A 201 -2.28 0.93 15.77
CA ALA A 201 -3.26 1.88 16.27
C ALA A 201 -4.67 1.37 15.99
N VAL A 202 -5.56 1.55 16.94
CA VAL A 202 -6.97 1.15 16.84
C VAL A 202 -7.84 2.39 16.76
N LEU A 203 -8.66 2.45 15.71
CA LEU A 203 -9.67 3.48 15.54
C LEU A 203 -11.05 2.95 15.88
N ASP A 204 -11.86 3.81 16.49
CA ASP A 204 -13.28 3.62 16.64
C ASP A 204 -13.99 4.98 16.51
N TYR A 205 -15.04 5.05 15.69
CA TYR A 205 -15.79 6.29 15.38
C TYR A 205 -14.90 7.53 15.15
N GLY A 206 -13.82 7.38 14.38
CA GLY A 206 -12.88 8.46 14.06
C GLY A 206 -11.94 8.86 15.19
N LYS A 207 -11.89 8.13 16.30
CA LYS A 207 -10.99 8.36 17.43
C LYS A 207 -9.99 7.22 17.56
N LYS A 208 -8.76 7.53 17.97
CA LYS A 208 -7.80 6.52 18.36
C LYS A 208 -8.10 6.08 19.79
N ILE A 209 -8.49 4.83 19.99
CA ILE A 209 -8.85 4.25 21.29
C ILE A 209 -7.67 3.51 21.94
N ALA A 210 -6.74 2.97 21.12
CA ALA A 210 -5.53 2.33 21.62
C ALA A 210 -4.36 2.48 20.62
N GLU A 211 -3.13 2.39 21.12
CA GLU A 211 -1.92 2.29 20.32
C GLU A 211 -0.83 1.56 21.12
N GLY A 212 -0.16 0.59 20.52
CA GLY A 212 0.90 -0.16 21.20
C GLY A 212 1.44 -1.34 20.41
N LEU A 213 2.13 -2.23 21.13
CA LEU A 213 2.53 -3.52 20.59
C LEU A 213 1.28 -4.40 20.36
N PRO A 214 1.32 -5.32 19.39
CA PRO A 214 0.19 -6.20 19.09
C PRO A 214 -0.42 -6.89 20.33
N GLN A 215 0.42 -7.42 21.20
CA GLN A 215 -0.01 -8.13 22.41
C GLN A 215 -0.66 -7.20 23.46
N ASP A 216 -0.29 -5.93 23.52
CA ASP A 216 -0.89 -4.96 24.44
C ASP A 216 -2.27 -4.54 23.90
N VAL A 217 -2.35 -4.24 22.62
CA VAL A 217 -3.59 -3.88 21.92
C VAL A 217 -4.62 -5.00 22.00
N GLN A 218 -4.20 -6.26 21.87
CA GLN A 218 -5.09 -7.43 21.95
C GLN A 218 -5.78 -7.57 23.32
N ARG A 219 -5.15 -7.05 24.36
CA ARG A 219 -5.64 -7.16 25.76
C ARG A 219 -6.33 -5.89 26.25
N ASP A 220 -6.35 -4.84 25.44
CA ASP A 220 -6.95 -3.56 25.84
C ASP A 220 -8.48 -3.71 25.94
N PRO A 221 -9.10 -3.40 27.09
CA PRO A 221 -10.53 -3.52 27.27
C PRO A 221 -11.35 -2.66 26.29
N ASN A 222 -10.89 -1.46 25.96
CA ASN A 222 -11.57 -0.59 25.00
C ASN A 222 -11.58 -1.19 23.59
N VAL A 223 -10.49 -1.88 23.20
CA VAL A 223 -10.40 -2.58 21.91
C VAL A 223 -11.36 -3.76 21.88
N ILE A 224 -11.37 -4.57 22.94
CA ILE A 224 -12.28 -5.71 23.07
C ILE A 224 -13.74 -5.24 22.99
N GLU A 225 -14.10 -4.19 23.72
CA GLU A 225 -15.45 -3.62 23.71
C GLU A 225 -15.87 -3.11 22.32
N ALA A 226 -14.97 -2.39 21.62
CA ALA A 226 -15.23 -1.86 20.28
C ALA A 226 -15.52 -2.96 19.25
N TYR A 227 -14.85 -4.10 19.35
CA TYR A 227 -15.10 -5.23 18.44
C TYR A 227 -16.34 -6.05 18.84
N LEU A 228 -16.59 -6.28 20.14
CA LEU A 228 -17.77 -6.98 20.62
C LEU A 228 -19.04 -6.16 20.43
N GLY A 229 -18.99 -4.85 20.64
CA GLY A 229 -20.11 -3.95 20.41
C GLY A 229 -20.51 -3.85 18.94
N ALA A 230 -19.57 -4.03 18.01
CA ALA A 230 -19.83 -4.05 16.57
C ALA A 230 -20.53 -5.34 16.10
N GLU A 231 -20.28 -6.49 16.74
CA GLU A 231 -20.96 -7.76 16.43
C GLU A 231 -22.42 -7.80 16.89
N VAL A 232 -22.79 -6.99 17.90
CA VAL A 232 -24.18 -6.93 18.41
C VAL A 232 -25.04 -5.98 17.58
N ALA A 233 -24.44 -5.07 16.81
CA ALA A 233 -25.12 -4.04 16.01
C ALA A 233 -25.28 -4.40 14.52
N ALA A 234 -24.78 -5.55 14.07
CA ALA A 234 -24.85 -6.05 12.70
C ALA A 234 -25.86 -7.20 12.57
#